data_5608671345779e6f43f7972ddf52492c
#
_entry.id   5608671345779e6f43f7972ddf52492c
#
_cell.length_a   1.000
_cell.length_b   1.000
_cell.length_c   1.000
_cell.angle_alpha   90.00
_cell.angle_beta   90.00
_cell.angle_gamma   90.00
#
_symmetry.space_group_name_H-M   'P 1'
#
loop_
_entity.id
_entity.type
_entity.pdbx_description
1 polymer ?
#
loop_
_entity_poly.entity_id
_entity_poly.type
_entity_poly.pdbx_seq_one_letter_code
_entity_poly.pdbx_strand_id
1 'polypeptide(L)'
;MPSIVSITSKTLVQSNSYFPWIGPQEYESVGAGSGIIISKTKSELLIVTNYHVVEDTKEIVVSFIDEENVNATIKGFSERKDVAVIAVKLSDIKKETLDVIRMATLGNSKELKVGNGIIAIGNALGYGQSVTVGVVSALDRKIEGDTYSNNMIQLDAAINGGNSGGALLNSKGEVVGINSAKYSSNGSSSSASIEGMGFAIPFSDITDLIESLSKGEEAPKGASIGISGYMIDESTSKSYNMPTGFYISEIVKDSGADKSELDIGNIVTKIDDIEVEEFNDISNYLYEKKAGDKVKLTVKYISGRQYKEKVVTVTLQ
;
A
#
# COMPACT_ATOMS: atom_id res chain seq x y z
N MET A 1 11.72 21.68 2.98
CA MET A 1 10.44 22.37 2.69
C MET A 1 9.54 22.31 3.92
N PRO A 2 8.82 23.39 4.24
CA PRO A 2 8.09 23.50 5.51
C PRO A 2 6.90 22.53 5.67
N SER A 3 6.45 21.90 4.57
CA SER A 3 5.33 20.94 4.56
C SER A 3 5.78 19.46 4.54
N ILE A 4 7.09 19.22 4.44
CA ILE A 4 7.64 17.86 4.36
C ILE A 4 8.47 17.61 5.61
N VAL A 5 8.29 16.44 6.21
CA VAL A 5 9.00 15.99 7.39
C VAL A 5 9.80 14.73 7.10
N SER A 6 10.85 14.51 7.88
CA SER A 6 11.53 13.22 7.95
C SER A 6 10.85 12.35 9.00
N ILE A 7 10.76 11.05 8.72
CA ILE A 7 10.23 10.06 9.66
C ILE A 7 11.32 9.04 9.93
N THR A 8 11.61 8.84 11.21
CA THR A 8 12.47 7.75 11.69
C THR A 8 11.60 6.78 12.45
N SER A 9 11.62 5.52 12.05
CA SER A 9 10.86 4.43 12.68
C SER A 9 11.82 3.44 13.33
N LYS A 10 11.53 3.03 14.57
CA LYS A 10 12.31 2.01 15.29
C LYS A 10 11.48 0.75 15.45
N THR A 11 11.98 -0.36 14.94
CA THR A 11 11.35 -1.67 14.98
C THR A 11 12.26 -2.65 15.72
N LEU A 12 11.70 -3.56 16.52
CA LEU A 12 12.46 -4.69 17.06
C LEU A 12 12.39 -5.85 16.08
N VAL A 13 13.54 -6.28 15.62
CA VAL A 13 13.68 -7.46 14.77
C VAL A 13 14.22 -8.61 15.59
N GLN A 14 13.52 -9.74 15.58
CA GLN A 14 14.04 -10.98 16.18
C GLN A 14 14.86 -11.74 15.13
N SER A 15 16.14 -11.95 15.42
CA SER A 15 17.00 -12.82 14.63
C SER A 15 17.00 -14.22 15.23
N ASN A 16 16.55 -15.20 14.45
CA ASN A 16 16.80 -16.61 14.80
C ASN A 16 18.28 -16.92 14.57
N SER A 17 19.01 -17.15 15.68
CA SER A 17 20.41 -17.57 15.60
C SER A 17 20.52 -18.91 14.86
N TYR A 18 21.52 -19.02 13.98
CA TYR A 18 21.88 -20.29 13.32
C TYR A 18 22.34 -21.37 14.31
N PHE A 19 22.62 -20.99 15.56
CA PHE A 19 23.04 -21.88 16.62
C PHE A 19 21.90 -22.13 17.62
N PRO A 20 21.42 -23.39 17.78
CA PRO A 20 20.26 -23.70 18.62
C PRO A 20 20.41 -23.36 20.11
N TRP A 21 21.64 -23.12 20.59
CA TRP A 21 21.92 -22.75 21.98
C TRP A 21 22.01 -21.22 22.21
N ILE A 22 21.98 -20.42 21.16
CA ILE A 22 21.86 -18.98 21.26
C ILE A 22 20.38 -18.67 20.96
N GLY A 23 19.61 -18.34 21.98
CA GLY A 23 18.20 -17.97 21.82
C GLY A 23 18.02 -16.80 20.84
N PRO A 24 16.78 -16.52 20.43
CA PRO A 24 16.49 -15.41 19.54
C PRO A 24 17.05 -14.11 20.12
N GLN A 25 17.81 -13.38 19.31
CA GLN A 25 18.36 -12.08 19.70
C GLN A 25 17.47 -10.98 19.13
N GLU A 26 17.06 -10.04 19.98
CA GLU A 26 16.35 -8.83 19.54
C GLU A 26 17.38 -7.74 19.25
N TYR A 27 17.25 -7.10 18.08
CA TYR A 27 18.02 -5.90 17.74
C TYR A 27 17.08 -4.82 17.20
N GLU A 28 17.43 -3.57 17.48
CA GLU A 28 16.70 -2.44 16.96
C GLU A 28 17.08 -2.20 15.49
N SER A 29 16.10 -2.20 14.61
CA SER A 29 16.24 -1.74 13.23
C SER A 29 15.67 -0.32 13.12
N VAL A 30 16.40 0.55 12.44
CA VAL A 30 15.98 1.94 12.21
C VAL A 30 15.63 2.10 10.75
N GLY A 31 14.36 2.40 10.50
CA GLY A 31 13.85 2.77 9.18
C GLY A 31 13.85 4.29 9.01
N ALA A 32 13.95 4.74 7.77
CA ALA A 32 13.83 6.14 7.40
C ALA A 32 12.83 6.34 6.26
N GLY A 33 12.01 7.36 6.39
CA GLY A 33 11.03 7.76 5.38
C GLY A 33 10.71 9.24 5.48
N SER A 34 9.66 9.64 4.81
CA SER A 34 9.18 11.02 4.75
C SER A 34 7.69 11.10 5.07
N GLY A 35 7.21 12.30 5.35
CA GLY A 35 5.80 12.56 5.54
C GLY A 35 5.41 13.94 5.02
N ILE A 36 4.13 14.12 4.76
CA ILE A 36 3.53 15.34 4.24
C ILE A 36 2.58 15.89 5.31
N ILE A 37 2.81 17.11 5.77
CA ILE A 37 1.91 17.79 6.70
C ILE A 37 0.64 18.18 5.93
N ILE A 38 -0.48 17.55 6.26
CA ILE A 38 -1.74 17.74 5.51
C ILE A 38 -2.76 18.59 6.25
N SER A 39 -2.77 18.55 7.58
CA SER A 39 -3.80 19.21 8.37
C SER A 39 -3.33 19.51 9.79
N LYS A 40 -4.00 20.46 10.44
CA LYS A 40 -3.82 20.81 11.84
C LYS A 40 -5.19 20.89 12.50
N THR A 41 -5.39 20.09 13.54
CA THR A 41 -6.57 20.15 14.41
C THR A 41 -6.34 21.10 15.60
N LYS A 42 -7.23 21.09 16.58
CA LYS A 42 -7.04 21.87 17.82
C LYS A 42 -5.90 21.34 18.71
N SER A 43 -5.56 20.06 18.60
CA SER A 43 -4.59 19.38 19.48
C SER A 43 -3.48 18.64 18.75
N GLU A 44 -3.62 18.39 17.46
CA GLU A 44 -2.73 17.51 16.70
C GLU A 44 -2.37 18.12 15.34
N LEU A 45 -1.15 17.85 14.91
CA LEU A 45 -0.68 18.02 13.54
C LEU A 45 -0.78 16.66 12.85
N LEU A 46 -1.46 16.59 11.70
CA LEU A 46 -1.65 15.36 10.95
C LEU A 46 -0.71 15.30 9.76
N ILE A 47 -0.05 14.17 9.62
CA ILE A 47 0.96 13.91 8.61
C ILE A 47 0.59 12.62 7.90
N VAL A 48 0.56 12.63 6.56
CA VAL A 48 0.39 11.43 5.75
C VAL A 48 1.75 10.89 5.34
N THR A 49 1.87 9.57 5.31
CA THR A 49 3.07 8.83 4.88
C THR A 49 2.67 7.49 4.28
N ASN A 50 3.63 6.69 3.79
CA ASN A 50 3.37 5.30 3.45
C ASN A 50 3.21 4.43 4.71
N TYR A 51 2.38 3.38 4.62
CA TYR A 51 2.22 2.42 5.71
C TYR A 51 3.52 1.68 6.01
N HIS A 52 4.23 1.19 4.98
CA HIS A 52 5.50 0.47 5.15
C HIS A 52 6.61 1.30 5.84
N VAL A 53 6.48 2.63 5.93
CA VAL A 53 7.42 3.48 6.68
C VAL A 53 7.19 3.37 8.18
N VAL A 54 5.96 3.07 8.62
CA VAL A 54 5.54 3.03 10.03
C VAL A 54 5.03 1.66 10.48
N GLU A 55 5.13 0.64 9.61
CA GLU A 55 4.71 -0.73 9.89
C GLU A 55 5.54 -1.34 11.02
N ASP A 56 4.88 -2.04 11.94
CA ASP A 56 5.48 -2.75 13.08
C ASP A 56 6.44 -1.90 13.96
N THR A 57 6.29 -0.57 13.93
CA THR A 57 7.16 0.32 14.66
C THR A 57 6.74 0.46 16.13
N LYS A 58 7.74 0.47 17.04
CA LYS A 58 7.56 0.81 18.46
C LYS A 58 7.59 2.30 18.72
N GLU A 59 8.41 3.02 17.95
CA GLU A 59 8.62 4.44 18.11
C GLU A 59 8.68 5.09 16.73
N ILE A 60 7.95 6.20 16.57
CA ILE A 60 7.96 7.04 15.38
C ILE A 60 8.41 8.43 15.81
N VAL A 61 9.50 8.89 15.22
CA VAL A 61 10.04 10.24 15.44
C VAL A 61 9.89 11.04 14.14
N VAL A 62 9.25 12.18 14.25
CA VAL A 62 9.11 13.17 13.16
C VAL A 62 10.14 14.26 13.37
N SER A 63 10.97 14.52 12.35
CA SER A 63 11.92 15.61 12.32
C SER A 63 11.42 16.70 11.38
N PHE A 64 11.24 17.90 11.89
CA PHE A 64 10.78 19.08 11.15
C PHE A 64 11.94 19.77 10.41
N ILE A 65 11.61 20.80 9.62
CA ILE A 65 12.60 21.52 8.80
C ILE A 65 13.69 22.23 9.62
N ASP A 66 13.42 22.57 10.87
CA ASP A 66 14.33 23.20 11.83
C ASP A 66 15.05 22.19 12.73
N GLU A 67 15.02 20.89 12.34
CA GLU A 67 15.62 19.76 13.04
C GLU A 67 14.99 19.44 14.41
N GLU A 68 13.86 20.05 14.75
CA GLU A 68 13.07 19.67 15.91
C GLU A 68 12.53 18.25 15.74
N ASN A 69 12.77 17.39 16.74
CA ASN A 69 12.36 16.00 16.76
C ASN A 69 11.22 15.80 17.76
N VAL A 70 10.11 15.25 17.31
CA VAL A 70 8.93 15.04 18.14
C VAL A 70 8.35 13.66 17.88
N ASN A 71 7.89 12.97 18.92
CA ASN A 71 7.27 11.67 18.80
C ASN A 71 5.88 11.78 18.14
N ALA A 72 5.58 10.83 17.28
CA ALA A 72 4.28 10.71 16.63
C ALA A 72 3.62 9.38 16.98
N THR A 73 2.30 9.32 16.79
CA THR A 73 1.49 8.11 16.94
C THR A 73 0.72 7.84 15.65
N ILE A 74 0.49 6.57 15.33
CA ILE A 74 -0.36 6.20 14.21
C ILE A 74 -1.81 6.55 14.57
N LYS A 75 -2.46 7.34 13.73
CA LYS A 75 -3.88 7.68 13.83
C LYS A 75 -4.76 6.66 13.13
N GLY A 76 -4.33 6.23 11.96
CA GLY A 76 -4.97 5.20 11.16
C GLY A 76 -4.09 4.84 9.97
N PHE A 77 -4.33 3.66 9.40
CA PHE A 77 -3.58 3.19 8.23
C PHE A 77 -4.43 2.27 7.34
N SER A 78 -3.99 2.13 6.12
CA SER A 78 -4.44 1.11 5.18
C SER A 78 -3.21 0.41 4.62
N GLU A 79 -3.00 -0.82 5.04
CA GLU A 79 -1.96 -1.68 4.49
C GLU A 79 -2.14 -1.81 2.97
N ARG A 80 -3.36 -2.15 2.55
CA ARG A 80 -3.70 -2.36 1.13
C ARG A 80 -3.43 -1.17 0.23
N LYS A 81 -3.54 0.07 0.73
CA LYS A 81 -3.26 1.30 -0.03
C LYS A 81 -1.86 1.84 0.24
N ASP A 82 -1.10 1.17 1.11
CA ASP A 82 0.20 1.62 1.58
C ASP A 82 0.20 3.08 2.07
N VAL A 83 -0.83 3.45 2.85
CA VAL A 83 -1.02 4.80 3.35
C VAL A 83 -1.24 4.77 4.86
N ALA A 84 -0.58 5.66 5.58
CA ALA A 84 -0.81 5.89 7.00
C ALA A 84 -0.96 7.39 7.29
N VAL A 85 -1.78 7.70 8.29
CA VAL A 85 -1.84 9.03 8.91
C VAL A 85 -1.27 8.91 10.31
N ILE A 86 -0.25 9.73 10.59
CA ILE A 86 0.35 9.85 11.90
C ILE A 86 0.01 11.22 12.50
N ALA A 87 -0.05 11.28 13.81
CA ALA A 87 -0.37 12.49 14.57
C ALA A 87 0.77 12.88 15.51
N VAL A 88 1.11 14.16 15.51
CA VAL A 88 2.02 14.79 16.48
C VAL A 88 1.20 15.73 17.34
N LYS A 89 1.30 15.62 18.68
CA LYS A 89 0.58 16.54 19.59
C LYS A 89 1.17 17.95 19.47
N LEU A 90 0.31 18.93 19.29
CA LEU A 90 0.74 20.34 19.18
C LEU A 90 1.43 20.84 20.44
N SER A 91 1.11 20.27 21.64
CA SER A 91 1.76 20.58 22.90
C SER A 91 3.24 20.20 22.94
N ASP A 92 3.63 19.24 22.12
CA ASP A 92 4.97 18.67 22.10
C ASP A 92 5.88 19.38 21.07
N ILE A 93 5.28 20.23 20.22
CA ILE A 93 5.99 21.00 19.19
C ILE A 93 6.32 22.39 19.73
N LYS A 94 7.57 22.82 19.61
CA LYS A 94 7.97 24.18 19.98
C LYS A 94 7.26 25.23 19.14
N LYS A 95 7.10 26.41 19.73
CA LYS A 95 6.43 27.52 19.03
C LYS A 95 7.20 27.95 17.77
N GLU A 96 8.53 27.98 17.86
CA GLU A 96 9.42 28.33 16.76
C GLU A 96 9.22 27.39 15.56
N THR A 97 9.08 26.10 15.81
CA THR A 97 8.77 25.09 14.79
C THR A 97 7.38 25.31 14.19
N LEU A 98 6.37 25.58 15.03
CA LEU A 98 5.02 25.89 14.56
C LEU A 98 4.97 27.14 13.67
N ASP A 99 5.86 28.10 13.88
CA ASP A 99 5.94 29.34 13.11
C ASP A 99 6.56 29.10 11.71
N VAL A 100 7.38 28.07 11.52
CA VAL A 100 8.07 27.78 10.25
C VAL A 100 7.41 26.67 9.41
N ILE A 101 6.70 25.71 10.03
CA ILE A 101 6.01 24.65 9.29
C ILE A 101 4.78 25.18 8.54
N ARG A 102 4.38 24.48 7.48
CA ARG A 102 3.19 24.80 6.69
C ARG A 102 2.47 23.51 6.31
N MET A 103 1.16 23.59 6.17
CA MET A 103 0.37 22.52 5.55
C MET A 103 0.63 22.52 4.05
N ALA A 104 0.67 21.35 3.46
CA ALA A 104 0.82 21.20 2.02
C ALA A 104 -0.46 21.65 1.28
N THR A 105 -0.28 22.26 0.11
CA THR A 105 -1.38 22.51 -0.82
C THR A 105 -1.63 21.24 -1.61
N LEU A 106 -2.85 20.72 -1.55
CA LEU A 106 -3.24 19.51 -2.26
C LEU A 106 -3.72 19.86 -3.67
N GLY A 107 -3.20 19.13 -4.65
CA GLY A 107 -3.58 19.24 -6.06
C GLY A 107 -4.47 18.07 -6.50
N ASN A 108 -4.84 18.08 -7.77
CA ASN A 108 -5.66 17.03 -8.37
C ASN A 108 -4.79 16.13 -9.26
N SER A 109 -4.51 14.90 -8.81
CA SER A 109 -3.72 13.94 -9.60
C SER A 109 -4.42 13.47 -10.89
N LYS A 110 -5.75 13.58 -10.97
CA LYS A 110 -6.52 13.23 -12.19
C LYS A 110 -6.30 14.19 -13.35
N GLU A 111 -5.72 15.36 -13.09
CA GLU A 111 -5.36 16.32 -14.14
C GLU A 111 -3.97 16.09 -14.74
N LEU A 112 -3.18 15.16 -14.14
CA LEU A 112 -1.86 14.83 -14.66
C LEU A 112 -1.95 14.19 -16.04
N LYS A 113 -0.92 14.48 -16.86
CA LYS A 113 -0.74 13.88 -18.18
C LYS A 113 0.70 13.42 -18.32
N VAL A 114 0.91 12.38 -19.11
CA VAL A 114 2.27 11.94 -19.48
C VAL A 114 3.04 13.11 -20.06
N GLY A 115 4.28 13.29 -19.61
CA GLY A 115 5.15 14.42 -19.95
C GLY A 115 4.98 15.65 -19.06
N ASN A 116 4.03 15.68 -18.11
CA ASN A 116 3.96 16.77 -17.14
C ASN A 116 5.19 16.76 -16.24
N GLY A 117 5.79 17.92 -16.03
CA GLY A 117 6.89 18.11 -15.07
C GLY A 117 6.41 17.85 -13.64
N ILE A 118 7.21 17.11 -12.88
CA ILE A 118 6.96 16.79 -11.47
C ILE A 118 8.22 16.97 -10.63
N ILE A 119 8.02 17.16 -9.34
CA ILE A 119 9.08 17.33 -8.34
C ILE A 119 8.80 16.33 -7.21
N ALA A 120 9.72 15.40 -6.98
CA ALA A 120 9.65 14.50 -5.85
C ALA A 120 10.52 15.03 -4.70
N ILE A 121 9.94 15.06 -3.50
CA ILE A 121 10.60 15.56 -2.29
C ILE A 121 10.47 14.54 -1.18
N GLY A 122 11.59 14.30 -0.49
CA GLY A 122 11.66 13.44 0.67
C GLY A 122 12.99 13.56 1.38
N ASN A 123 13.20 12.75 2.41
CA ASN A 123 14.47 12.68 3.14
C ASN A 123 15.24 11.42 2.73
N ALA A 124 15.85 11.46 1.55
CA ALA A 124 16.59 10.32 1.04
C ALA A 124 17.70 9.89 2.00
N LEU A 125 17.63 8.64 2.47
CA LEU A 125 18.64 8.01 3.33
C LEU A 125 18.93 8.72 4.66
N GLY A 126 18.05 9.63 5.11
CA GLY A 126 18.25 10.36 6.37
C GLY A 126 19.27 11.49 6.32
N TYR A 127 19.82 11.81 5.13
CA TYR A 127 20.80 12.91 4.95
C TYR A 127 20.18 14.30 4.83
N GLY A 128 18.91 14.45 5.17
CA GLY A 128 18.16 15.70 5.00
C GLY A 128 17.26 15.67 3.76
N GLN A 129 16.47 16.72 3.60
CA GLN A 129 15.51 16.82 2.49
C GLN A 129 16.25 16.85 1.15
N SER A 130 15.87 15.96 0.25
CA SER A 130 16.32 15.94 -1.14
C SER A 130 15.17 16.21 -2.09
N VAL A 131 15.50 16.84 -3.22
CA VAL A 131 14.57 17.20 -4.28
C VAL A 131 15.06 16.57 -5.56
N THR A 132 14.20 15.79 -6.22
CA THR A 132 14.47 15.26 -7.55
C THR A 132 13.40 15.75 -8.52
N VAL A 133 13.75 15.95 -9.79
CA VAL A 133 12.86 16.50 -10.82
C VAL A 133 12.80 15.52 -11.98
N GLY A 134 11.64 15.38 -12.56
CA GLY A 134 11.41 14.54 -13.72
C GLY A 134 10.05 14.84 -14.35
N VAL A 135 9.53 13.86 -15.07
CA VAL A 135 8.21 13.92 -15.72
C VAL A 135 7.37 12.70 -15.36
N VAL A 136 6.08 12.83 -15.53
CA VAL A 136 5.15 11.70 -15.52
C VAL A 136 5.45 10.84 -16.75
N SER A 137 5.88 9.60 -16.52
CA SER A 137 6.22 8.62 -17.58
C SER A 137 5.01 7.80 -18.02
N ALA A 138 4.13 7.45 -17.06
CA ALA A 138 2.85 6.77 -17.31
C ALA A 138 1.87 7.02 -16.17
N LEU A 139 0.61 6.76 -16.41
CA LEU A 139 -0.49 6.81 -15.43
C LEU A 139 -1.14 5.42 -15.34
N ASP A 140 -1.89 5.19 -14.27
CA ASP A 140 -2.69 3.99 -14.04
C ASP A 140 -1.87 2.68 -14.15
N ARG A 141 -0.60 2.71 -13.69
CA ARG A 141 0.25 1.52 -13.67
C ARG A 141 -0.10 0.59 -12.53
N LYS A 142 -0.51 -0.63 -12.86
CA LYS A 142 -0.55 -1.76 -11.94
C LYS A 142 0.82 -2.41 -11.90
N ILE A 143 1.31 -2.73 -10.70
CA ILE A 143 2.60 -3.38 -10.51
C ILE A 143 2.33 -4.86 -10.26
N GLU A 144 2.85 -5.72 -11.13
CA GLU A 144 2.70 -7.17 -11.01
C GLU A 144 3.33 -7.68 -9.71
N GLY A 145 2.61 -8.60 -9.05
CA GLY A 145 3.06 -9.21 -7.78
C GLY A 145 2.90 -8.30 -6.56
N ASP A 146 2.33 -7.10 -6.73
CA ASP A 146 2.02 -6.21 -5.62
C ASP A 146 0.68 -6.56 -4.97
N THR A 147 0.72 -6.74 -3.64
CA THR A 147 -0.49 -6.94 -2.83
C THR A 147 -1.27 -5.63 -2.64
N TYR A 148 -0.68 -4.49 -2.98
CA TYR A 148 -1.28 -3.16 -2.86
C TYR A 148 -2.07 -2.82 -4.13
N SER A 149 -3.34 -2.44 -3.97
CA SER A 149 -4.24 -2.18 -5.08
C SER A 149 -4.24 -0.70 -5.49
N ASN A 150 -3.09 -0.17 -5.89
CA ASN A 150 -3.00 1.20 -6.36
C ASN A 150 -2.74 1.25 -7.87
N ASN A 151 -3.46 2.15 -8.56
CA ASN A 151 -3.04 2.58 -9.89
C ASN A 151 -1.96 3.64 -9.70
N MET A 152 -0.71 3.30 -9.97
CA MET A 152 0.43 4.17 -9.67
C MET A 152 0.71 5.18 -10.76
N ILE A 153 1.22 6.36 -10.36
CA ILE A 153 1.89 7.30 -11.25
C ILE A 153 3.32 6.81 -11.43
N GLN A 154 3.72 6.48 -12.67
CA GLN A 154 5.11 6.19 -13.02
C GLN A 154 5.82 7.49 -13.40
N LEU A 155 7.05 7.65 -12.94
CA LEU A 155 7.87 8.85 -13.15
C LEU A 155 9.35 8.47 -13.34
N ASP A 156 10.15 9.41 -13.91
CA ASP A 156 11.58 9.25 -14.10
C ASP A 156 12.45 10.05 -13.11
N ALA A 157 11.81 10.83 -12.22
CA ALA A 157 12.53 11.42 -11.09
C ALA A 157 13.07 10.32 -10.18
N ALA A 158 14.28 10.48 -9.65
CA ALA A 158 14.91 9.48 -8.79
C ALA A 158 14.12 9.31 -7.48
N ILE A 159 13.58 8.10 -7.25
CA ILE A 159 12.95 7.68 -6.01
C ILE A 159 13.84 6.62 -5.37
N ASN A 160 14.29 6.88 -4.15
CA ASN A 160 15.19 6.02 -3.37
C ASN A 160 14.61 5.80 -1.97
N GLY A 161 15.19 4.87 -1.23
CA GLY A 161 14.87 4.67 0.19
C GLY A 161 14.96 5.99 0.96
N GLY A 162 13.94 6.29 1.78
CA GLY A 162 13.77 7.55 2.50
C GLY A 162 12.88 8.58 1.77
N ASN A 163 12.71 8.53 0.44
CA ASN A 163 11.70 9.34 -0.25
C ASN A 163 10.28 8.81 -0.07
N SER A 164 10.11 7.54 0.33
CA SER A 164 8.80 6.94 0.64
C SER A 164 8.03 7.79 1.65
N GLY A 165 6.76 8.03 1.36
CA GLY A 165 5.88 8.89 2.18
C GLY A 165 6.04 10.38 1.92
N GLY A 166 7.03 10.80 1.14
CA GLY A 166 7.26 12.17 0.72
C GLY A 166 6.33 12.60 -0.42
N ALA A 167 6.38 13.88 -0.78
CA ALA A 167 5.47 14.47 -1.74
C ALA A 167 5.96 14.31 -3.19
N LEU A 168 5.02 13.97 -4.08
CA LEU A 168 5.12 14.27 -5.50
C LEU A 168 4.35 15.56 -5.78
N LEU A 169 5.02 16.58 -6.30
CA LEU A 169 4.43 17.89 -6.61
C LEU A 169 4.30 18.07 -8.12
N ASN A 170 3.26 18.79 -8.52
CA ASN A 170 3.14 19.32 -9.87
C ASN A 170 3.95 20.62 -10.03
N SER A 171 3.96 21.22 -11.22
CA SER A 171 4.67 22.47 -11.52
C SER A 171 4.17 23.70 -10.76
N LYS A 172 3.01 23.62 -10.10
CA LYS A 172 2.46 24.67 -9.23
C LYS A 172 2.88 24.51 -7.77
N GLY A 173 3.60 23.42 -7.42
CA GLY A 173 3.99 23.09 -6.05
C GLY A 173 2.85 22.44 -5.24
N GLU A 174 1.81 21.94 -5.90
CA GLU A 174 0.69 21.24 -5.27
C GLU A 174 0.99 19.73 -5.19
N VAL A 175 0.65 19.08 -4.08
CA VAL A 175 0.82 17.65 -3.88
C VAL A 175 -0.17 16.87 -4.75
N VAL A 176 0.35 16.07 -5.65
CA VAL A 176 -0.43 15.21 -6.57
C VAL A 176 -0.20 13.71 -6.31
N GLY A 177 0.76 13.37 -5.45
CA GLY A 177 1.02 11.97 -5.10
C GLY A 177 1.89 11.81 -3.86
N ILE A 178 1.97 10.57 -3.37
CA ILE A 178 2.88 10.13 -2.30
C ILE A 178 3.94 9.25 -2.95
N ASN A 179 5.21 9.64 -2.85
CA ASN A 179 6.32 8.87 -3.39
C ASN A 179 6.43 7.49 -2.71
N SER A 180 6.72 6.44 -3.46
CA SER A 180 6.92 5.10 -2.92
C SER A 180 8.16 4.44 -3.54
N ALA A 181 9.22 4.27 -2.73
CA ALA A 181 10.46 3.62 -3.14
C ALA A 181 10.35 2.09 -3.18
N LYS A 182 9.31 1.51 -2.54
CA LYS A 182 9.08 0.06 -2.50
C LYS A 182 9.05 -0.56 -3.90
N TYR A 183 8.53 0.16 -4.87
CA TYR A 183 8.34 -0.30 -6.24
C TYR A 183 9.52 0.01 -7.17
N SER A 184 10.43 0.88 -6.75
CA SER A 184 11.59 1.28 -7.57
C SER A 184 12.74 0.27 -7.50
N SER A 185 12.69 -0.71 -6.59
CA SER A 185 13.78 -1.65 -6.27
C SER A 185 13.46 -3.13 -6.50
N ASN A 186 12.34 -3.48 -7.15
CA ASN A 186 11.98 -4.89 -7.41
C ASN A 186 12.86 -5.52 -8.50
N GLY A 187 14.17 -5.60 -8.24
CA GLY A 187 15.07 -6.48 -8.93
C GLY A 187 15.13 -7.83 -8.22
N SER A 188 14.44 -8.85 -8.74
CA SER A 188 14.80 -10.23 -8.39
C SER A 188 16.26 -10.44 -8.74
N SER A 189 16.99 -11.18 -7.92
CA SER A 189 18.44 -11.40 -7.95
C SER A 189 19.03 -11.99 -9.26
N SER A 190 18.28 -12.01 -10.33
CA SER A 190 18.68 -12.51 -11.66
C SER A 190 18.37 -11.57 -12.83
N SER A 191 17.83 -10.38 -12.60
CA SER A 191 17.50 -9.42 -13.66
C SER A 191 18.32 -8.15 -13.49
N ALA A 192 18.67 -7.50 -14.60
CA ALA A 192 19.32 -6.19 -14.59
C ALA A 192 18.53 -5.21 -13.74
N SER A 193 19.20 -4.43 -12.89
CA SER A 193 18.56 -3.36 -12.13
C SER A 193 17.86 -2.41 -13.09
N ILE A 194 16.56 -2.22 -12.93
CA ILE A 194 15.81 -1.27 -13.72
C ILE A 194 16.05 0.10 -13.08
N GLU A 195 16.88 0.92 -13.72
CA GLU A 195 17.14 2.29 -13.30
C GLU A 195 16.18 3.27 -13.99
N GLY A 196 15.84 4.37 -13.33
CA GLY A 196 15.03 5.45 -13.93
C GLY A 196 13.53 5.20 -13.93
N MET A 197 13.02 4.27 -13.14
CA MET A 197 11.58 4.14 -12.87
C MET A 197 11.28 4.41 -11.41
N GLY A 198 10.51 5.47 -11.14
CA GLY A 198 9.94 5.78 -9.85
C GLY A 198 8.42 5.64 -9.88
N PHE A 199 7.82 5.52 -8.71
CA PHE A 199 6.37 5.39 -8.56
C PHE A 199 5.84 6.28 -7.44
N ALA A 200 4.60 6.75 -7.61
CA ALA A 200 3.89 7.47 -6.57
C ALA A 200 2.40 7.07 -6.54
N ILE A 201 1.82 7.04 -5.37
CA ILE A 201 0.38 6.81 -5.16
C ILE A 201 -0.36 8.10 -5.52
N PRO A 202 -1.35 8.08 -6.45
CA PRO A 202 -2.13 9.26 -6.82
C PRO A 202 -2.89 9.81 -5.60
N PHE A 203 -2.70 11.08 -5.26
CA PHE A 203 -3.29 11.66 -4.05
C PHE A 203 -4.82 11.71 -4.11
N SER A 204 -5.40 11.99 -5.28
CA SER A 204 -6.86 12.07 -5.45
C SER A 204 -7.59 10.75 -5.22
N ASP A 205 -6.90 9.60 -5.38
CA ASP A 205 -7.50 8.28 -5.22
C ASP A 205 -7.55 7.84 -3.74
N ILE A 206 -6.84 8.55 -2.87
CA ILE A 206 -6.74 8.24 -1.44
C ILE A 206 -7.25 9.37 -0.54
N THR A 207 -7.83 10.42 -1.10
CA THR A 207 -8.30 11.61 -0.33
C THR A 207 -9.34 11.22 0.72
N ASP A 208 -10.39 10.48 0.33
CA ASP A 208 -11.46 10.05 1.24
C ASP A 208 -10.92 9.09 2.31
N LEU A 209 -9.98 8.22 1.92
CA LEU A 209 -9.31 7.32 2.86
C LEU A 209 -8.51 8.12 3.89
N ILE A 210 -7.70 9.09 3.46
CA ILE A 210 -6.92 9.95 4.36
C ILE A 210 -7.85 10.70 5.34
N GLU A 211 -9.00 11.16 4.88
CA GLU A 211 -9.98 11.83 5.73
C GLU A 211 -10.50 10.89 6.83
N SER A 212 -10.88 9.65 6.49
CA SER A 212 -11.33 8.63 7.44
C SER A 212 -10.23 8.26 8.43
N LEU A 213 -9.00 7.98 7.94
CA LEU A 213 -7.85 7.68 8.78
C LEU A 213 -7.50 8.83 9.73
N SER A 214 -7.67 10.08 9.28
CA SER A 214 -7.45 11.29 10.11
C SER A 214 -8.41 11.41 11.29
N LYS A 215 -9.59 10.80 11.18
CA LYS A 215 -10.58 10.71 12.27
C LYS A 215 -10.31 9.53 13.21
N GLY A 216 -9.35 8.66 12.88
CA GLY A 216 -9.08 7.42 13.60
C GLY A 216 -10.07 6.31 13.27
N GLU A 217 -10.77 6.40 12.14
CA GLU A 217 -11.62 5.35 11.62
C GLU A 217 -10.75 4.24 11.01
N GLU A 218 -11.19 2.99 11.14
CA GLU A 218 -10.49 1.89 10.49
C GLU A 218 -10.64 2.03 8.96
N ALA A 219 -9.56 1.74 8.23
CA ALA A 219 -9.63 1.65 6.77
C ALA A 219 -10.65 0.57 6.38
N PRO A 220 -11.41 0.78 5.30
CA PRO A 220 -12.29 -0.26 4.79
C PRO A 220 -11.48 -1.54 4.54
N LYS A 221 -11.85 -2.63 5.19
CA LYS A 221 -11.18 -3.94 5.01
C LYS A 221 -11.63 -4.61 3.71
N GLY A 222 -12.62 -4.05 3.03
CA GLY A 222 -13.34 -4.72 1.95
C GLY A 222 -14.18 -5.87 2.49
N ALA A 223 -15.01 -6.43 1.63
CA ALA A 223 -15.76 -7.62 1.98
C ALA A 223 -14.93 -8.89 1.71
N SER A 224 -15.27 -9.99 2.37
CA SER A 224 -14.58 -11.27 2.25
C SER A 224 -15.52 -12.38 1.78
N ILE A 225 -15.02 -13.26 0.92
CA ILE A 225 -15.68 -14.51 0.56
C ILE A 225 -15.48 -15.56 1.65
N GLY A 226 -14.32 -15.55 2.31
CA GLY A 226 -13.91 -16.56 3.29
C GLY A 226 -13.25 -17.78 2.66
N ILE A 227 -12.39 -17.57 1.66
CA ILE A 227 -11.59 -18.63 1.02
C ILE A 227 -10.12 -18.28 1.09
N SER A 228 -9.26 -19.31 1.17
CA SER A 228 -7.80 -19.20 1.01
C SER A 228 -7.35 -20.14 -0.11
N GLY A 229 -6.24 -19.81 -0.78
CA GLY A 229 -5.77 -20.61 -1.90
C GLY A 229 -4.59 -20.00 -2.63
N TYR A 230 -4.41 -20.43 -3.86
CA TYR A 230 -3.32 -19.96 -4.73
C TYR A 230 -3.75 -19.91 -6.18
N MET A 231 -3.07 -19.06 -6.97
CA MET A 231 -3.32 -18.96 -8.41
C MET A 231 -2.72 -20.16 -9.14
N ILE A 232 -3.50 -20.70 -10.09
CA ILE A 232 -3.03 -21.65 -11.09
C ILE A 232 -2.72 -20.86 -12.35
N ASP A 233 -1.44 -20.64 -12.61
CA ASP A 233 -0.94 -19.98 -13.82
C ASP A 233 -0.96 -20.94 -15.03
N GLU A 234 -0.63 -20.42 -16.21
CA GLU A 234 -0.57 -21.24 -17.44
C GLU A 234 0.46 -22.38 -17.37
N SER A 235 1.57 -22.20 -16.65
CA SER A 235 2.62 -23.22 -16.54
C SER A 235 2.15 -24.38 -15.68
N THR A 236 1.52 -24.08 -14.56
CA THR A 236 0.90 -25.07 -13.67
C THR A 236 -0.28 -25.76 -14.34
N SER A 237 -1.12 -24.99 -15.04
CA SER A 237 -2.25 -25.48 -15.81
C SER A 237 -1.81 -26.55 -16.82
N LYS A 238 -0.77 -26.27 -17.62
CA LYS A 238 -0.21 -27.21 -18.61
C LYS A 238 0.43 -28.43 -17.96
N SER A 239 1.13 -28.27 -16.84
CA SER A 239 1.84 -29.37 -16.16
C SER A 239 0.90 -30.37 -15.49
N TYR A 240 -0.21 -29.91 -14.93
CA TYR A 240 -1.16 -30.72 -14.17
C TYR A 240 -2.49 -30.92 -14.87
N ASN A 241 -2.65 -30.43 -16.10
CA ASN A 241 -3.91 -30.47 -16.86
C ASN A 241 -5.10 -29.93 -16.06
N MET A 242 -4.91 -28.80 -15.42
CA MET A 242 -5.89 -28.09 -14.58
C MET A 242 -6.31 -26.78 -15.26
N PRO A 243 -7.53 -26.26 -15.02
CA PRO A 243 -7.90 -24.90 -15.44
C PRO A 243 -7.04 -23.85 -14.76
N THR A 244 -6.77 -22.73 -15.44
CA THR A 244 -6.25 -21.50 -14.82
C THR A 244 -7.30 -20.87 -13.91
N GLY A 245 -6.86 -20.11 -12.89
CA GLY A 245 -7.72 -19.41 -11.96
C GLY A 245 -7.28 -19.59 -10.49
N PHE A 246 -8.10 -19.16 -9.55
CA PHE A 246 -7.81 -19.24 -8.12
C PHE A 246 -8.31 -20.58 -7.53
N TYR A 247 -7.38 -21.45 -7.15
CA TYR A 247 -7.67 -22.73 -6.50
C TYR A 247 -7.98 -22.54 -5.02
N ILE A 248 -9.14 -23.03 -4.58
CA ILE A 248 -9.56 -22.98 -3.17
C ILE A 248 -8.90 -24.12 -2.41
N SER A 249 -7.97 -23.80 -1.52
CA SER A 249 -7.32 -24.78 -0.63
C SER A 249 -7.94 -24.85 0.76
N GLU A 250 -8.67 -23.79 1.17
CA GLU A 250 -9.31 -23.69 2.48
C GLU A 250 -10.57 -22.84 2.39
N ILE A 251 -11.59 -23.20 3.18
CA ILE A 251 -12.80 -22.42 3.39
C ILE A 251 -12.91 -22.09 4.90
N VAL A 252 -13.02 -20.79 5.19
CA VAL A 252 -13.13 -20.30 6.56
C VAL A 252 -14.50 -20.67 7.11
N LYS A 253 -14.52 -21.34 8.27
CA LYS A 253 -15.74 -21.74 8.94
C LYS A 253 -16.65 -20.55 9.22
N ASP A 254 -17.97 -20.74 9.08
CA ASP A 254 -19.03 -19.75 9.25
C ASP A 254 -18.98 -18.58 8.24
N SER A 255 -18.10 -18.61 7.25
CA SER A 255 -18.00 -17.62 6.17
C SER A 255 -19.15 -17.68 5.16
N GLY A 256 -19.16 -16.73 4.23
CA GLY A 256 -20.06 -16.78 3.08
C GLY A 256 -19.78 -17.96 2.16
N ALA A 257 -18.51 -18.34 1.99
CA ALA A 257 -18.13 -19.53 1.25
C ALA A 257 -18.62 -20.82 1.91
N ASP A 258 -18.45 -20.95 3.23
CA ASP A 258 -18.89 -22.12 4.02
C ASP A 258 -20.42 -22.33 3.96
N LYS A 259 -21.17 -21.24 3.82
CA LYS A 259 -22.63 -21.26 3.68
C LYS A 259 -23.11 -21.38 2.23
N SER A 260 -22.22 -21.57 1.28
CA SER A 260 -22.49 -21.66 -0.13
C SER A 260 -22.24 -23.08 -0.67
N GLU A 261 -22.34 -23.25 -1.99
CA GLU A 261 -22.02 -24.50 -2.67
C GLU A 261 -20.55 -24.56 -3.12
N LEU A 262 -19.66 -23.80 -2.48
CA LEU A 262 -18.24 -23.88 -2.73
C LEU A 262 -17.61 -25.06 -1.98
N ASP A 263 -16.63 -25.70 -2.62
CA ASP A 263 -15.88 -26.79 -2.03
C ASP A 263 -14.37 -26.53 -2.18
N ILE A 264 -13.58 -27.08 -1.25
CA ILE A 264 -12.13 -27.18 -1.42
C ILE A 264 -11.84 -27.93 -2.71
N GLY A 265 -10.90 -27.43 -3.51
CA GLY A 265 -10.59 -27.98 -4.83
C GLY A 265 -11.37 -27.33 -5.98
N ASN A 266 -12.34 -26.45 -5.71
CA ASN A 266 -12.93 -25.63 -6.76
C ASN A 266 -11.89 -24.58 -7.23
N ILE A 267 -11.96 -24.23 -8.52
CA ILE A 267 -11.10 -23.22 -9.14
C ILE A 267 -11.98 -22.06 -9.59
N VAL A 268 -11.83 -20.91 -8.96
CA VAL A 268 -12.57 -19.69 -9.32
C VAL A 268 -11.96 -19.12 -10.60
N THR A 269 -12.76 -19.01 -11.65
CA THR A 269 -12.36 -18.49 -12.96
C THR A 269 -12.96 -17.12 -13.25
N LYS A 270 -14.09 -16.76 -12.59
CA LYS A 270 -14.70 -15.43 -12.67
C LYS A 270 -15.32 -15.04 -11.34
N ILE A 271 -15.34 -13.73 -11.09
CA ILE A 271 -16.13 -13.08 -10.04
C ILE A 271 -17.06 -12.07 -10.71
N ASP A 272 -18.37 -12.32 -10.66
CA ASP A 272 -19.37 -11.69 -11.50
C ASP A 272 -18.93 -11.71 -12.99
N ASP A 273 -18.73 -10.55 -13.60
CA ASP A 273 -18.32 -10.45 -15.01
C ASP A 273 -16.80 -10.33 -15.20
N ILE A 274 -15.99 -10.35 -14.11
CA ILE A 274 -14.54 -10.19 -14.16
C ILE A 274 -13.88 -11.56 -14.23
N GLU A 275 -12.99 -11.78 -15.20
CA GLU A 275 -12.14 -12.95 -15.26
C GLU A 275 -11.06 -12.89 -14.18
N VAL A 276 -10.75 -14.04 -13.58
CA VAL A 276 -9.75 -14.16 -12.52
C VAL A 276 -8.47 -14.72 -13.15
N GLU A 277 -7.58 -13.81 -13.53
CA GLU A 277 -6.27 -14.12 -14.08
C GLU A 277 -5.17 -14.00 -13.02
N GLU A 278 -5.38 -13.10 -12.02
CA GLU A 278 -4.48 -12.90 -10.89
C GLU A 278 -5.27 -12.76 -9.57
N PHE A 279 -4.59 -12.92 -8.43
CA PHE A 279 -5.23 -12.79 -7.11
C PHE A 279 -5.83 -11.40 -6.90
N ASN A 280 -5.21 -10.39 -7.48
CA ASN A 280 -5.66 -9.00 -7.36
C ASN A 280 -7.02 -8.75 -8.02
N ASP A 281 -7.44 -9.54 -9.00
CA ASP A 281 -8.78 -9.41 -9.61
C ASP A 281 -9.86 -9.66 -8.57
N ILE A 282 -9.71 -10.74 -7.79
CA ILE A 282 -10.65 -11.06 -6.70
C ILE A 282 -10.56 -9.99 -5.60
N SER A 283 -9.35 -9.68 -5.14
CA SER A 283 -9.15 -8.83 -3.97
C SER A 283 -9.56 -7.38 -4.24
N ASN A 284 -9.33 -6.86 -5.44
CA ASN A 284 -9.74 -5.51 -5.85
C ASN A 284 -11.26 -5.41 -5.98
N TYR A 285 -11.87 -6.44 -6.58
CA TYR A 285 -13.33 -6.48 -6.69
C TYR A 285 -14.01 -6.48 -5.32
N LEU A 286 -13.53 -7.30 -4.40
CA LEU A 286 -14.09 -7.42 -3.04
C LEU A 286 -13.88 -6.16 -2.20
N TYR A 287 -12.83 -5.38 -2.47
CA TYR A 287 -12.57 -4.14 -1.74
C TYR A 287 -13.66 -3.08 -1.93
N GLU A 288 -14.30 -3.05 -3.09
CA GLU A 288 -15.40 -2.14 -3.39
C GLU A 288 -16.76 -2.61 -2.84
N LYS A 289 -16.80 -3.83 -2.30
CA LYS A 289 -18.02 -4.47 -1.79
C LYS A 289 -18.12 -4.32 -0.26
N LYS A 290 -19.34 -4.53 0.24
CA LYS A 290 -19.66 -4.49 1.66
C LYS A 290 -20.09 -5.86 2.15
N ALA A 291 -19.92 -6.10 3.45
CA ALA A 291 -20.53 -7.27 4.09
C ALA A 291 -22.06 -7.28 3.84
N GLY A 292 -22.59 -8.44 3.44
CA GLY A 292 -23.98 -8.63 3.03
C GLY A 292 -24.21 -8.55 1.52
N ASP A 293 -23.28 -7.99 0.72
CA ASP A 293 -23.38 -8.02 -0.73
C ASP A 293 -23.29 -9.47 -1.25
N LYS A 294 -23.91 -9.73 -2.39
CA LYS A 294 -23.87 -11.03 -3.05
C LYS A 294 -23.03 -10.94 -4.31
N VAL A 295 -22.15 -11.90 -4.47
CA VAL A 295 -21.32 -12.06 -5.68
C VAL A 295 -21.49 -13.44 -6.28
N LYS A 296 -21.37 -13.55 -7.59
CA LYS A 296 -21.40 -14.81 -8.32
C LYS A 296 -19.97 -15.25 -8.64
N LEU A 297 -19.60 -16.44 -8.20
CA LEU A 297 -18.33 -17.05 -8.56
C LEU A 297 -18.60 -18.12 -9.62
N THR A 298 -17.98 -17.96 -10.80
CA THR A 298 -17.90 -19.05 -11.76
C THR A 298 -16.73 -19.93 -11.36
N VAL A 299 -17.01 -21.19 -11.05
CA VAL A 299 -15.98 -22.13 -10.58
C VAL A 299 -15.94 -23.38 -11.44
N LYS A 300 -14.74 -23.91 -11.64
CA LYS A 300 -14.51 -25.22 -12.21
C LYS A 300 -14.23 -26.22 -11.12
N TYR A 301 -14.88 -27.37 -11.18
CA TYR A 301 -14.73 -28.47 -10.23
C TYR A 301 -14.54 -29.80 -10.96
N ILE A 302 -13.84 -30.73 -10.33
CA ILE A 302 -13.58 -32.05 -10.92
C ILE A 302 -14.83 -32.93 -10.79
N SER A 303 -15.26 -33.54 -11.92
CA SER A 303 -16.37 -34.52 -11.97
C SER A 303 -15.93 -35.72 -12.77
N GLY A 304 -15.54 -36.77 -12.07
CA GLY A 304 -14.88 -37.94 -12.69
C GLY A 304 -13.47 -37.60 -13.18
N ARG A 305 -13.26 -37.57 -14.49
CA ARG A 305 -11.97 -37.23 -15.11
C ARG A 305 -11.97 -35.90 -15.87
N GLN A 306 -13.01 -35.11 -15.70
CA GLN A 306 -13.18 -33.85 -16.43
C GLN A 306 -13.54 -32.72 -15.48
N TYR A 307 -13.12 -31.51 -15.80
CA TYR A 307 -13.58 -30.29 -15.14
C TYR A 307 -14.94 -29.87 -15.70
N LYS A 308 -15.89 -29.60 -14.82
CA LYS A 308 -17.19 -28.99 -15.11
C LYS A 308 -17.25 -27.62 -14.49
N GLU A 309 -18.16 -26.80 -14.99
CA GLU A 309 -18.38 -25.46 -14.53
C GLU A 309 -19.70 -25.33 -13.79
N LYS A 310 -19.73 -24.55 -12.73
CA LYS A 310 -20.95 -24.13 -12.02
C LYS A 310 -20.80 -22.66 -11.58
N VAL A 311 -21.94 -21.98 -11.40
CA VAL A 311 -21.98 -20.63 -10.83
C VAL A 311 -22.51 -20.73 -9.42
N VAL A 312 -21.78 -20.22 -8.46
CA VAL A 312 -22.12 -20.23 -7.03
C VAL A 312 -22.31 -18.79 -6.56
N THR A 313 -23.43 -18.49 -5.91
CA THR A 313 -23.67 -17.19 -5.29
C THR A 313 -23.21 -17.22 -3.84
N VAL A 314 -22.33 -16.29 -3.49
CA VAL A 314 -21.77 -16.14 -2.14
C VAL A 314 -22.23 -14.82 -1.53
N THR A 315 -22.66 -14.83 -0.29
CA THR A 315 -22.92 -13.60 0.50
C THR A 315 -21.64 -13.22 1.22
N LEU A 316 -21.16 -12.04 0.97
CA LEU A 316 -19.91 -11.52 1.55
C LEU A 316 -20.06 -11.19 3.04
N GLN A 317 -18.94 -11.24 3.76
CA GLN A 317 -18.86 -10.87 5.19
C GLN A 317 -17.78 -9.83 5.44
#